data_5cf8155894ac722ed3eeffeea6c2ca7e
#
_entry.id   5cf8155894ac722ed3eeffeea6c2ca7e
#
_cell.length_a   1.000
_cell.length_b   1.000
_cell.length_c   1.000
_cell.angle_alpha   90.00
_cell.angle_beta   90.00
_cell.angle_gamma   90.00
#
_symmetry.space_group_name_H-M   'P 1'
#
loop_
_entity.id
_entity.type
_entity.pdbx_description
1 polymer ?
#
loop_
_entity_poly.entity_id
_entity_poly.type
_entity_poly.pdbx_seq_one_letter_code
_entity_poly.pdbx_strand_id
1 'polypeptide(L)'
;FCDGEVVVKKNQNYIDAAKSDYKKIKLQAKDLESASKELRSEKLSLEQEIGTLMAKKKSIEELIEKELKPQVFNLKEKLSTYKDAIECQKEIDILKKLSEQKTADMIENDTDEESELKFKVKEHLDYSFINELSNGIKSFLENCNYDNLLSVIFDKADMDIVINGKKKSSNGKGYNAYFNSVVAIVLSRYMESKAKYSPDFLVLDSPILSLKEKETKKPSETMRNTLFENIVDNQKGIQTIVIENEIPEINYKDANIIHFTKEKNNGRYGFLLDVAD
;
A
#
# COMPACT_ATOMS: atom_id res chain seq x y z
N PHE A 1 -18.29 92.93 50.77
CA PHE A 1 -17.80 92.61 52.00
C PHE A 1 -17.71 91.13 52.26
N CYS A 2 -16.94 90.37 51.66
CA CYS A 2 -16.67 89.04 52.13
C CYS A 2 -15.18 88.74 51.91
N ASP A 3 -14.40 88.92 52.95
CA ASP A 3 -13.11 88.29 53.01
C ASP A 3 -13.31 86.79 53.13
N GLY A 4 -13.43 86.19 52.01
CA GLY A 4 -13.35 84.73 51.94
C GLY A 4 -11.88 84.29 51.73
N GLU A 5 -11.27 83.86 52.79
CA GLU A 5 -9.97 83.15 52.65
C GLU A 5 -10.08 82.02 51.65
N VAL A 6 -9.45 82.23 50.54
CA VAL A 6 -9.34 81.16 49.52
C VAL A 6 -8.53 80.05 50.13
N VAL A 7 -9.19 78.96 50.45
CA VAL A 7 -8.50 77.79 51.07
C VAL A 7 -7.57 77.14 50.00
N VAL A 8 -6.28 77.54 50.16
CA VAL A 8 -5.20 77.04 49.24
C VAL A 8 -4.92 75.55 49.39
N LYS A 9 -5.55 74.88 50.35
CA LYS A 9 -5.33 73.43 50.59
C LYS A 9 -5.77 72.51 49.51
N LYS A 10 -6.72 72.89 48.66
CA LYS A 10 -7.18 72.04 47.53
C LYS A 10 -6.18 71.94 46.40
N ASN A 11 -5.38 72.95 46.15
CA ASN A 11 -4.40 72.95 45.07
C ASN A 11 -3.18 72.07 45.38
N GLN A 12 -2.81 71.94 46.67
CA GLN A 12 -1.67 71.10 47.10
C GLN A 12 -1.97 69.61 46.79
N ASN A 13 -3.16 69.13 47.10
CA ASN A 13 -3.57 67.76 46.87
C ASN A 13 -3.55 67.40 45.38
N TYR A 14 -3.97 68.32 44.50
CA TYR A 14 -3.90 68.12 43.05
C TYR A 14 -2.47 68.08 42.53
N ILE A 15 -1.60 68.92 43.05
CA ILE A 15 -0.21 68.97 42.69
C ILE A 15 0.50 67.68 43.17
N ASP A 16 0.20 67.16 44.33
CA ASP A 16 0.79 65.96 44.87
C ASP A 16 0.26 64.72 44.15
N ALA A 17 -1.01 64.67 43.78
CA ALA A 17 -1.57 63.65 42.92
C ALA A 17 -0.92 63.69 41.53
N ALA A 18 -0.82 64.85 40.90
CA ALA A 18 -0.15 64.99 39.61
C ALA A 18 1.34 64.58 39.63
N LYS A 19 2.04 64.91 40.72
CA LYS A 19 3.44 64.42 40.92
C LYS A 19 3.52 62.92 41.08
N SER A 20 2.57 62.31 41.79
CA SER A 20 2.50 60.85 41.94
C SER A 20 2.26 60.15 40.58
N ASP A 21 1.28 60.70 39.82
CA ASP A 21 1.00 60.15 38.49
C ASP A 21 2.18 60.34 37.51
N TYR A 22 2.80 61.52 37.55
CA TYR A 22 4.03 61.71 36.78
C TYR A 22 5.13 60.74 37.14
N LYS A 23 5.34 60.44 38.45
CA LYS A 23 6.31 59.42 38.86
C LYS A 23 5.96 58.03 38.33
N LYS A 24 4.66 57.64 38.37
CA LYS A 24 4.18 56.36 37.83
C LYS A 24 4.41 56.28 36.34
N ILE A 25 4.01 57.29 35.57
CA ILE A 25 4.18 57.34 34.13
C ILE A 25 5.69 57.29 33.75
N LYS A 26 6.55 58.01 34.50
CA LYS A 26 7.99 57.99 34.27
C LYS A 26 8.59 56.61 34.54
N LEU A 27 8.08 55.88 35.54
CA LEU A 27 8.50 54.52 35.82
C LEU A 27 8.07 53.56 34.71
N GLN A 28 6.81 53.66 34.32
CA GLN A 28 6.25 52.88 33.19
C GLN A 28 7.03 53.14 31.89
N ALA A 29 7.34 54.39 31.60
CA ALA A 29 8.15 54.75 30.42
C ALA A 29 9.52 54.11 30.44
N LYS A 30 10.16 54.06 31.60
CA LYS A 30 11.46 53.41 31.80
C LYS A 30 11.37 51.89 31.63
N ASP A 31 10.30 51.24 32.14
CA ASP A 31 10.07 49.81 32.01
C ASP A 31 9.79 49.44 30.54
N LEU A 32 8.98 50.26 29.86
CA LEU A 32 8.73 50.10 28.42
C LEU A 32 9.98 50.28 27.56
N GLU A 33 10.86 51.23 27.94
CA GLU A 33 12.14 51.40 27.23
C GLU A 33 13.03 50.17 27.41
N SER A 34 13.10 49.60 28.63
CA SER A 34 13.86 48.37 28.92
C SER A 34 13.30 47.18 28.08
N ALA A 35 11.98 46.95 28.17
CA ALA A 35 11.33 45.91 27.39
C ALA A 35 11.53 46.08 25.87
N SER A 36 11.49 47.31 25.37
CA SER A 36 11.78 47.61 23.96
C SER A 36 13.21 47.25 23.56
N LYS A 37 14.18 47.48 24.47
CA LYS A 37 15.58 47.10 24.21
C LYS A 37 15.74 45.58 24.18
N GLU A 38 15.11 44.89 25.11
CA GLU A 38 15.13 43.41 25.16
C GLU A 38 14.52 42.79 23.90
N LEU A 39 13.34 43.24 23.51
CA LEU A 39 12.69 42.80 22.30
C LEU A 39 13.48 43.07 21.01
N ARG A 40 14.18 44.22 20.96
CA ARG A 40 15.09 44.51 19.84
C ARG A 40 16.27 43.55 19.78
N SER A 41 16.86 43.20 20.95
CA SER A 41 17.96 42.25 21.00
C SER A 41 17.53 40.84 20.61
N GLU A 42 16.34 40.41 21.10
CA GLU A 42 15.74 39.12 20.73
C GLU A 42 15.43 39.05 19.24
N LYS A 43 14.82 40.11 18.68
CA LYS A 43 14.58 40.22 17.25
C LYS A 43 15.87 40.05 16.43
N LEU A 44 16.93 40.70 16.83
CA LEU A 44 18.21 40.63 16.12
C LEU A 44 18.79 39.21 16.17
N SER A 45 18.67 38.55 17.32
CA SER A 45 19.09 37.15 17.50
C SER A 45 18.29 36.19 16.60
N LEU A 46 16.97 36.35 16.57
CA LEU A 46 16.09 35.56 15.71
C LEU A 46 16.36 35.81 14.22
N GLU A 47 16.61 37.06 13.82
CA GLU A 47 16.98 37.38 12.43
C GLU A 47 18.31 36.70 12.02
N GLN A 48 19.28 36.61 12.91
CA GLN A 48 20.54 35.89 12.68
C GLN A 48 20.29 34.37 12.56
N GLU A 49 19.46 33.81 13.45
CA GLU A 49 19.10 32.38 13.39
C GLU A 49 18.37 32.03 12.11
N ILE A 50 17.38 32.83 11.70
CA ILE A 50 16.69 32.69 10.42
C ILE A 50 17.71 32.71 9.25
N GLY A 51 18.65 33.64 9.27
CA GLY A 51 19.71 33.71 8.26
C GLY A 51 20.53 32.42 8.17
N THR A 52 20.94 31.87 9.31
CA THR A 52 21.71 30.61 9.36
C THR A 52 20.89 29.40 8.88
N LEU A 53 19.62 29.33 9.28
CA LEU A 53 18.72 28.27 8.86
C LEU A 53 18.42 28.33 7.35
N MET A 54 18.22 29.54 6.80
CA MET A 54 18.04 29.72 5.36
C MET A 54 19.27 29.29 4.57
N ALA A 55 20.48 29.60 5.06
CA ALA A 55 21.72 29.15 4.43
C ALA A 55 21.85 27.63 4.44
N LYS A 56 21.55 26.99 5.57
CA LYS A 56 21.53 25.52 5.69
C LYS A 56 20.48 24.89 4.77
N LYS A 57 19.27 25.43 4.73
CA LYS A 57 18.21 24.96 3.83
C LYS A 57 18.67 25.00 2.40
N LYS A 58 19.23 26.12 1.94
CA LYS A 58 19.76 26.26 0.58
C LYS A 58 20.84 25.24 0.25
N SER A 59 21.78 25.01 1.16
CA SER A 59 22.83 24.01 1.01
C SER A 59 22.27 22.59 0.86
N ILE A 60 21.26 22.24 1.66
CA ILE A 60 20.59 20.94 1.58
C ILE A 60 19.81 20.79 0.26
N GLU A 61 19.09 21.84 -0.16
CA GLU A 61 18.38 21.86 -1.44
C GLU A 61 19.35 21.67 -2.62
N GLU A 62 20.51 22.33 -2.60
CA GLU A 62 21.54 22.14 -3.60
C GLU A 62 22.10 20.70 -3.61
N LEU A 63 22.33 20.10 -2.47
CA LEU A 63 22.79 18.71 -2.36
C LEU A 63 21.75 17.74 -2.94
N ILE A 64 20.47 17.94 -2.61
CA ILE A 64 19.38 17.13 -3.15
C ILE A 64 19.32 17.23 -4.67
N GLU A 65 19.35 18.44 -5.22
CA GLU A 65 19.20 18.66 -6.66
C GLU A 65 20.42 18.19 -7.46
N LYS A 66 21.62 18.52 -6.99
CA LYS A 66 22.84 18.28 -7.76
C LYS A 66 23.42 16.88 -7.59
N GLU A 67 23.22 16.27 -6.42
CA GLU A 67 23.86 14.98 -6.11
C GLU A 67 22.85 13.83 -5.96
N LEU A 68 21.85 13.99 -5.09
CA LEU A 68 20.98 12.86 -4.75
C LEU A 68 19.97 12.51 -5.84
N LYS A 69 19.34 13.49 -6.45
CA LYS A 69 18.37 13.23 -7.54
C LYS A 69 18.99 12.51 -8.74
N PRO A 70 20.15 12.95 -9.28
CA PRO A 70 20.82 12.21 -10.36
C PRO A 70 21.23 10.79 -9.96
N GLN A 71 21.71 10.59 -8.71
CA GLN A 71 22.06 9.26 -8.23
C GLN A 71 20.84 8.35 -8.15
N VAL A 72 19.72 8.84 -7.61
CA VAL A 72 18.45 8.10 -7.54
C VAL A 72 17.95 7.76 -8.95
N PHE A 73 18.03 8.68 -9.88
CA PHE A 73 17.65 8.45 -11.27
C PHE A 73 18.49 7.32 -11.90
N ASN A 74 19.81 7.40 -11.79
CA ASN A 74 20.73 6.39 -12.32
C ASN A 74 20.50 5.01 -11.68
N LEU A 75 20.28 4.97 -10.34
CA LEU A 75 20.00 3.73 -9.65
C LEU A 75 18.66 3.11 -10.08
N LYS A 76 17.64 3.93 -10.33
CA LYS A 76 16.35 3.46 -10.87
C LYS A 76 16.50 2.86 -12.27
N GLU A 77 17.27 3.50 -13.13
CA GLU A 77 17.54 3.00 -14.48
C GLU A 77 18.29 1.65 -14.43
N LYS A 78 19.34 1.56 -13.62
CA LYS A 78 20.05 0.30 -13.41
C LYS A 78 19.14 -0.78 -12.84
N LEU A 79 18.29 -0.43 -11.88
CA LEU A 79 17.33 -1.38 -11.30
C LEU A 79 16.34 -1.91 -12.35
N SER A 80 15.86 -1.06 -13.25
CA SER A 80 15.03 -1.48 -14.39
C SER A 80 15.75 -2.48 -15.27
N THR A 81 16.99 -2.14 -15.69
CA THR A 81 17.80 -3.02 -16.54
C THR A 81 18.07 -4.39 -15.87
N TYR A 82 18.32 -4.41 -14.57
CA TYR A 82 18.49 -5.67 -13.84
C TYR A 82 17.20 -6.48 -13.76
N LYS A 83 16.04 -5.82 -13.61
CA LYS A 83 14.75 -6.50 -13.63
C LYS A 83 14.52 -7.21 -14.97
N ASP A 84 14.73 -6.49 -16.06
CA ASP A 84 14.56 -7.03 -17.41
C ASP A 84 15.53 -8.21 -17.68
N ALA A 85 16.78 -8.10 -17.22
CA ALA A 85 17.75 -9.17 -17.33
C ALA A 85 17.35 -10.42 -16.51
N ILE A 86 16.82 -10.23 -15.30
CA ILE A 86 16.33 -11.33 -14.46
C ILE A 86 15.12 -12.02 -15.10
N GLU A 87 14.21 -11.27 -15.71
CA GLU A 87 13.06 -11.84 -16.42
C GLU A 87 13.52 -12.66 -17.62
N CYS A 88 14.38 -12.12 -18.45
CA CYS A 88 14.96 -12.82 -19.59
C CYS A 88 15.70 -14.11 -19.17
N GLN A 89 16.52 -14.06 -18.11
CA GLN A 89 17.21 -15.24 -17.62
C GLN A 89 16.24 -16.35 -17.18
N LYS A 90 15.13 -15.96 -16.54
CA LYS A 90 14.12 -16.93 -16.11
C LYS A 90 13.35 -17.55 -17.27
N GLU A 91 13.07 -16.77 -18.31
CA GLU A 91 12.50 -17.33 -19.55
C GLU A 91 13.41 -18.35 -20.18
N ILE A 92 14.71 -18.05 -20.24
CA ILE A 92 15.73 -18.98 -20.73
C ILE A 92 15.76 -20.26 -19.88
N ASP A 93 15.70 -20.15 -18.56
CA ASP A 93 15.73 -21.32 -17.66
C ASP A 93 14.48 -22.19 -17.80
N ILE A 94 13.31 -21.57 -18.03
CA ILE A 94 12.06 -22.28 -18.32
C ILE A 94 12.16 -23.02 -19.67
N LEU A 95 12.63 -22.33 -20.71
CA LEU A 95 12.79 -22.93 -22.04
C LEU A 95 13.80 -24.08 -22.02
N LYS A 96 14.91 -23.97 -21.27
CA LYS A 96 15.86 -25.07 -21.09
C LYS A 96 15.22 -26.29 -20.43
N LYS A 97 14.51 -26.09 -19.30
CA LYS A 97 13.79 -27.17 -18.63
C LYS A 97 12.75 -27.84 -19.52
N LEU A 98 12.00 -27.03 -20.29
CA LEU A 98 11.02 -27.54 -21.24
C LEU A 98 11.69 -28.38 -22.36
N SER A 99 12.82 -27.91 -22.87
CA SER A 99 13.62 -28.64 -23.86
C SER A 99 14.15 -29.96 -23.30
N GLU A 100 14.69 -29.95 -22.06
CA GLU A 100 15.18 -31.17 -21.38
C GLU A 100 14.05 -32.18 -21.14
N GLN A 101 12.85 -31.71 -20.70
CA GLN A 101 11.68 -32.56 -20.55
C GLN A 101 11.23 -33.16 -21.89
N LYS A 102 11.15 -32.34 -22.94
CA LYS A 102 10.80 -32.85 -24.28
C LYS A 102 11.78 -33.87 -24.82
N THR A 103 13.07 -33.67 -24.55
CA THR A 103 14.11 -34.64 -24.95
C THR A 103 13.98 -35.95 -24.15
N ALA A 104 13.71 -35.86 -22.83
CA ALA A 104 13.44 -37.04 -22.01
C ALA A 104 12.19 -37.79 -22.45
N ASP A 105 11.10 -37.10 -22.75
CA ASP A 105 9.85 -37.67 -23.25
C ASP A 105 10.03 -38.34 -24.61
N MET A 106 10.89 -37.81 -25.49
CA MET A 106 11.23 -38.43 -26.78
C MET A 106 12.00 -39.73 -26.57
N ILE A 107 12.99 -39.77 -25.64
CA ILE A 107 13.74 -40.96 -25.33
C ILE A 107 12.87 -42.05 -24.68
N GLU A 108 11.95 -41.65 -23.79
CA GLU A 108 11.02 -42.56 -23.13
C GLU A 108 10.03 -43.16 -24.13
N ASN A 109 9.50 -42.36 -25.08
CA ASN A 109 8.62 -42.85 -26.14
C ASN A 109 9.32 -43.80 -27.16
N ASP A 110 10.62 -43.67 -27.35
CA ASP A 110 11.39 -44.60 -28.21
C ASP A 110 11.65 -45.94 -27.53
N THR A 111 11.43 -46.07 -26.22
CA THR A 111 11.70 -47.27 -25.43
C THR A 111 10.44 -48.02 -24.97
N ASP A 112 9.26 -47.48 -25.13
CA ASP A 112 8.01 -48.08 -24.64
C ASP A 112 7.31 -48.93 -25.69
N GLU A 113 7.38 -50.24 -25.48
CA GLU A 113 6.33 -51.19 -25.92
C GLU A 113 5.01 -50.84 -25.21
N GLU A 114 3.95 -50.61 -25.99
CA GLU A 114 2.53 -50.48 -25.63
C GLU A 114 2.17 -50.39 -24.12
N SER A 115 2.48 -49.30 -23.46
CA SER A 115 1.86 -48.98 -22.19
C SER A 115 0.62 -48.12 -22.41
N GLU A 116 -0.49 -48.40 -21.70
CA GLU A 116 -1.74 -47.62 -21.74
C GLU A 116 -1.43 -46.11 -21.70
N LEU A 117 -1.80 -45.39 -22.74
CA LEU A 117 -1.64 -43.94 -22.88
C LEU A 117 -2.35 -43.22 -21.70
N LYS A 118 -1.69 -43.05 -20.58
CA LYS A 118 -2.18 -42.20 -19.52
C LYS A 118 -2.04 -40.76 -19.97
N PHE A 119 -3.18 -40.08 -20.14
CA PHE A 119 -3.23 -38.68 -20.51
C PHE A 119 -2.53 -37.85 -19.40
N LYS A 120 -1.36 -37.28 -19.71
CA LYS A 120 -0.57 -36.47 -18.79
C LYS A 120 -0.89 -34.99 -19.04
N VAL A 121 -1.79 -34.40 -18.24
CA VAL A 121 -2.29 -33.01 -18.40
C VAL A 121 -1.15 -32.02 -18.53
N LYS A 122 -0.08 -32.17 -17.76
CA LYS A 122 1.05 -31.23 -17.76
C LYS A 122 1.78 -31.14 -19.10
N GLU A 123 1.81 -32.20 -19.89
CA GLU A 123 2.48 -32.24 -21.19
C GLU A 123 1.74 -31.39 -22.23
N HIS A 124 0.42 -31.24 -22.08
CA HIS A 124 -0.43 -30.47 -22.98
C HIS A 124 -0.53 -28.99 -22.65
N LEU A 125 0.11 -28.52 -21.55
CA LEU A 125 0.19 -27.10 -21.25
C LEU A 125 1.29 -26.46 -22.08
N ASP A 126 0.91 -25.64 -23.05
CA ASP A 126 1.84 -24.94 -23.92
C ASP A 126 2.50 -23.72 -23.25
N TYR A 127 3.52 -23.19 -23.88
CA TYR A 127 4.26 -22.04 -23.37
C TYR A 127 3.39 -20.77 -23.36
N SER A 128 2.45 -20.63 -24.30
CA SER A 128 1.58 -19.46 -24.36
C SER A 128 0.68 -19.38 -23.15
N PHE A 129 0.11 -20.51 -22.71
CA PHE A 129 -0.67 -20.62 -21.49
C PHE A 129 0.14 -20.20 -20.26
N ILE A 130 1.36 -20.77 -20.12
CA ILE A 130 2.23 -20.48 -18.96
C ILE A 130 2.59 -19.00 -18.91
N ASN A 131 2.92 -18.41 -20.05
CA ASN A 131 3.32 -17.01 -20.15
C ASN A 131 2.13 -16.07 -19.90
N GLU A 132 0.98 -16.32 -20.51
CA GLU A 132 -0.23 -15.53 -20.30
C GLU A 132 -0.66 -15.57 -18.80
N LEU A 133 -0.63 -16.76 -18.18
CA LEU A 133 -0.97 -16.91 -16.77
C LEU A 133 0.04 -16.17 -15.87
N SER A 134 1.35 -16.31 -16.14
CA SER A 134 2.41 -15.60 -15.40
C SER A 134 2.25 -14.09 -15.48
N ASN A 135 2.03 -13.57 -16.68
CA ASN A 135 1.83 -12.14 -16.91
C ASN A 135 0.52 -11.63 -16.28
N GLY A 136 -0.55 -12.41 -16.37
CA GLY A 136 -1.82 -12.08 -15.74
C GLY A 136 -1.71 -11.99 -14.22
N ILE A 137 -1.01 -12.94 -13.59
CA ILE A 137 -0.78 -12.93 -12.15
C ILE A 137 0.13 -11.76 -11.75
N LYS A 138 1.19 -11.49 -12.53
CA LYS A 138 2.09 -10.35 -12.30
C LYS A 138 1.31 -9.04 -12.32
N SER A 139 0.55 -8.79 -13.39
CA SER A 139 -0.29 -7.59 -13.52
C SER A 139 -1.32 -7.46 -12.40
N PHE A 140 -1.94 -8.57 -12.00
CA PHE A 140 -2.90 -8.58 -10.90
C PHE A 140 -2.24 -8.16 -9.57
N LEU A 141 -1.06 -8.71 -9.26
CA LEU A 141 -0.30 -8.37 -8.04
C LEU A 141 0.19 -6.92 -8.05
N GLU A 142 0.60 -6.39 -9.20
CA GLU A 142 0.95 -4.97 -9.37
C GLU A 142 -0.25 -4.06 -9.08
N ASN A 143 -1.41 -4.40 -9.64
CA ASN A 143 -2.66 -3.66 -9.40
C ASN A 143 -3.13 -3.75 -7.93
N CYS A 144 -2.74 -4.82 -7.24
CA CYS A 144 -3.04 -4.99 -5.81
C CYS A 144 -1.95 -4.45 -4.89
N ASN A 145 -1.07 -3.59 -5.37
CA ASN A 145 -0.02 -2.92 -4.58
C ASN A 145 0.92 -3.88 -3.84
N TYR A 146 1.23 -5.04 -4.45
CA TYR A 146 2.22 -5.96 -3.88
C TYR A 146 3.61 -5.33 -3.91
N ASP A 147 4.23 -5.18 -2.74
CA ASP A 147 5.51 -4.48 -2.57
C ASP A 147 6.67 -5.25 -3.25
N ASN A 148 7.52 -4.51 -3.95
CA ASN A 148 8.78 -5.01 -4.52
C ASN A 148 8.61 -6.21 -5.46
N LEU A 149 7.53 -6.25 -6.24
CA LEU A 149 7.33 -7.28 -7.24
C LEU A 149 8.35 -7.13 -8.38
N LEU A 150 9.18 -8.13 -8.57
CA LEU A 150 10.17 -8.18 -9.64
C LEU A 150 9.70 -9.11 -10.76
N SER A 151 9.28 -10.31 -10.39
CA SER A 151 8.90 -11.34 -11.36
C SER A 151 7.88 -12.31 -10.77
N VAL A 152 7.02 -12.81 -11.66
CA VAL A 152 6.09 -13.91 -11.39
C VAL A 152 6.23 -14.93 -12.50
N ILE A 153 6.32 -16.19 -12.16
CA ILE A 153 6.38 -17.31 -13.11
C ILE A 153 5.44 -18.40 -12.62
N PHE A 154 4.61 -18.91 -13.49
CA PHE A 154 3.86 -20.14 -13.26
C PHE A 154 4.75 -21.33 -13.60
N ASP A 155 5.16 -22.08 -12.59
CA ASP A 155 6.01 -23.27 -12.77
C ASP A 155 5.15 -24.48 -13.17
N LYS A 156 5.37 -24.99 -14.39
CA LYS A 156 4.65 -26.15 -14.94
C LYS A 156 4.91 -27.43 -14.13
N ALA A 157 6.11 -27.59 -13.58
CA ALA A 157 6.48 -28.79 -12.84
C ALA A 157 5.71 -28.88 -11.52
N ASP A 158 5.70 -27.80 -10.78
CA ASP A 158 5.00 -27.70 -9.48
C ASP A 158 3.50 -27.34 -9.64
N MET A 159 3.05 -26.89 -10.83
CA MET A 159 1.71 -26.34 -11.09
C MET A 159 1.38 -25.20 -10.11
N ASP A 160 2.37 -24.37 -9.83
CA ASP A 160 2.27 -23.30 -8.83
C ASP A 160 3.13 -22.09 -9.23
N ILE A 161 3.02 -21.00 -8.49
CA ILE A 161 3.74 -19.76 -8.80
C ILE A 161 5.05 -19.62 -8.04
N VAL A 162 6.01 -19.01 -8.73
CA VAL A 162 7.27 -18.54 -8.19
C VAL A 162 7.31 -17.03 -8.27
N ILE A 163 7.43 -16.35 -7.13
CA ILE A 163 7.45 -14.89 -7.02
C ILE A 163 8.84 -14.43 -6.61
N ASN A 164 9.44 -13.52 -7.37
CA ASN A 164 10.80 -13.02 -7.12
C ASN A 164 11.83 -14.14 -6.93
N GLY A 165 11.69 -15.23 -7.68
CA GLY A 165 12.55 -16.40 -7.59
C GLY A 165 12.32 -17.31 -6.38
N LYS A 166 11.30 -17.06 -5.57
CA LYS A 166 10.94 -17.88 -4.40
C LYS A 166 9.64 -18.62 -4.65
N LYS A 167 9.59 -19.91 -4.32
CA LYS A 167 8.35 -20.69 -4.36
C LYS A 167 7.32 -20.09 -3.41
N LYS A 168 6.05 -20.18 -3.76
CA LYS A 168 4.95 -19.72 -2.92
C LYS A 168 5.03 -20.27 -1.49
N SER A 169 5.38 -21.53 -1.34
CA SER A 169 5.51 -22.22 -0.04
C SER A 169 6.54 -21.60 0.91
N SER A 170 7.49 -20.81 0.41
CA SER A 170 8.46 -20.08 1.24
C SER A 170 7.91 -18.78 1.85
N ASN A 171 6.69 -18.40 1.52
CA ASN A 171 6.04 -17.22 2.09
C ASN A 171 5.19 -17.61 3.32
N GLY A 172 4.84 -16.63 4.17
CA GLY A 172 3.98 -16.87 5.32
C GLY A 172 2.57 -17.34 4.93
N LYS A 173 1.85 -17.96 5.87
CA LYS A 173 0.50 -18.53 5.62
C LYS A 173 -0.48 -17.53 5.00
N GLY A 174 -0.50 -16.28 5.47
CA GLY A 174 -1.38 -15.24 4.93
C GLY A 174 -1.09 -14.90 3.48
N TYR A 175 0.18 -14.82 3.09
CA TYR A 175 0.57 -14.62 1.69
C TYR A 175 0.23 -15.83 0.83
N ASN A 176 0.34 -17.04 1.36
CA ASN A 176 -0.04 -18.24 0.60
C ASN A 176 -1.53 -18.28 0.26
N ALA A 177 -2.41 -17.94 1.21
CA ALA A 177 -3.85 -17.83 0.96
C ALA A 177 -4.15 -16.75 -0.08
N TYR A 178 -3.53 -15.60 0.06
CA TYR A 178 -3.65 -14.50 -0.89
C TYR A 178 -3.22 -14.89 -2.31
N PHE A 179 -2.04 -15.49 -2.46
CA PHE A 179 -1.53 -15.93 -3.76
C PHE A 179 -2.40 -17.03 -4.39
N ASN A 180 -2.92 -17.96 -3.60
CA ASN A 180 -3.87 -18.96 -4.09
C ASN A 180 -5.10 -18.29 -4.71
N SER A 181 -5.63 -17.28 -4.03
CA SER A 181 -6.79 -16.53 -4.52
C SER A 181 -6.48 -15.77 -5.79
N VAL A 182 -5.31 -15.12 -5.87
CA VAL A 182 -4.87 -14.44 -7.10
C VAL A 182 -4.73 -15.40 -8.27
N VAL A 183 -4.08 -16.56 -8.06
CA VAL A 183 -3.95 -17.60 -9.09
C VAL A 183 -5.32 -18.08 -9.56
N ALA A 184 -6.23 -18.36 -8.62
CA ALA A 184 -7.58 -18.84 -8.94
C ALA A 184 -8.37 -17.79 -9.75
N ILE A 185 -8.31 -16.51 -9.37
CA ILE A 185 -8.96 -15.41 -10.09
C ILE A 185 -8.40 -15.27 -11.50
N VAL A 186 -7.09 -15.24 -11.67
CA VAL A 186 -6.46 -15.06 -12.98
C VAL A 186 -6.70 -16.27 -13.87
N LEU A 187 -6.60 -17.47 -13.32
CA LEU A 187 -6.91 -18.70 -14.06
C LEU A 187 -8.38 -18.74 -14.50
N SER A 188 -9.31 -18.37 -13.63
CA SER A 188 -10.74 -18.29 -13.94
C SER A 188 -11.01 -17.32 -15.08
N ARG A 189 -10.40 -16.14 -15.08
CA ARG A 189 -10.49 -15.14 -16.16
C ARG A 189 -9.86 -15.64 -17.46
N TYR A 190 -8.75 -16.36 -17.36
CA TYR A 190 -8.14 -17.01 -18.53
C TYR A 190 -9.09 -18.04 -19.14
N MET A 191 -9.68 -18.90 -18.31
CA MET A 191 -10.61 -19.93 -18.76
C MET A 191 -11.87 -19.34 -19.41
N GLU A 192 -12.43 -18.27 -18.82
CA GLU A 192 -13.56 -17.54 -19.43
C GLU A 192 -13.24 -17.05 -20.83
N SER A 193 -12.03 -16.51 -21.04
CA SER A 193 -11.66 -15.88 -22.32
C SER A 193 -11.14 -16.84 -23.38
N LYS A 194 -10.54 -17.96 -22.99
CA LYS A 194 -9.75 -18.83 -23.89
C LYS A 194 -10.19 -20.31 -23.89
N ALA A 195 -10.74 -20.81 -22.79
CA ALA A 195 -11.07 -22.22 -22.69
C ALA A 195 -12.41 -22.54 -23.37
N LYS A 196 -12.52 -23.74 -23.86
CA LYS A 196 -13.79 -24.26 -24.44
C LYS A 196 -14.88 -24.41 -23.37
N TYR A 197 -14.48 -24.66 -22.11
CA TYR A 197 -15.37 -24.85 -20.99
C TYR A 197 -14.86 -24.02 -19.81
N SER A 198 -15.75 -23.27 -19.18
CA SER A 198 -15.48 -22.50 -17.94
C SER A 198 -16.44 -22.97 -16.84
N PRO A 199 -16.02 -23.01 -15.60
CA PRO A 199 -16.91 -23.36 -14.49
C PRO A 199 -17.97 -22.29 -14.18
N ASP A 200 -17.86 -21.08 -14.74
CA ASP A 200 -18.75 -19.94 -14.60
C ASP A 200 -18.93 -19.42 -13.16
N PHE A 201 -18.27 -20.03 -12.18
CA PHE A 201 -18.23 -19.56 -10.81
C PHE A 201 -16.87 -19.82 -10.16
N LEU A 202 -16.53 -18.97 -9.18
CA LEU A 202 -15.32 -19.08 -8.36
C LEU A 202 -15.69 -18.89 -6.89
N VAL A 203 -15.23 -19.78 -6.03
CA VAL A 203 -15.38 -19.65 -4.58
C VAL A 203 -14.01 -19.43 -3.93
N LEU A 204 -13.87 -18.35 -3.20
CA LEU A 204 -12.67 -18.00 -2.44
C LEU A 204 -13.00 -18.07 -0.94
N ASP A 205 -12.33 -18.97 -0.26
CA ASP A 205 -12.44 -19.09 1.20
C ASP A 205 -11.26 -18.38 1.87
N SER A 206 -11.56 -17.36 2.63
CA SER A 206 -10.63 -16.62 3.48
C SER A 206 -9.37 -16.08 2.72
N PRO A 207 -9.55 -15.37 1.59
CA PRO A 207 -8.44 -14.94 0.74
C PRO A 207 -7.45 -14.01 1.42
N ILE A 208 -7.84 -13.30 2.47
CA ILE A 208 -7.02 -12.34 3.19
C ILE A 208 -6.76 -12.73 4.65
N LEU A 209 -7.15 -13.94 5.04
CA LEU A 209 -6.96 -14.45 6.40
C LEU A 209 -5.47 -14.45 6.79
N SER A 210 -5.17 -13.84 7.92
CA SER A 210 -3.80 -13.72 8.45
C SER A 210 -2.81 -12.98 7.54
N LEU A 211 -3.28 -12.26 6.53
CA LEU A 211 -2.43 -11.38 5.75
C LEU A 211 -2.02 -10.17 6.61
N LYS A 212 -0.72 -10.08 6.93
CA LYS A 212 -0.15 -8.98 7.72
C LYS A 212 0.45 -7.95 6.77
N GLU A 213 -0.03 -6.73 6.85
CA GLU A 213 0.49 -5.57 6.12
C GLU A 213 1.10 -4.56 7.08
N LYS A 214 1.94 -3.68 6.54
CA LYS A 214 2.53 -2.60 7.34
C LYS A 214 1.45 -1.59 7.69
N GLU A 215 1.33 -1.23 8.95
CA GLU A 215 0.35 -0.25 9.47
C GLU A 215 0.50 1.16 8.88
N THR A 216 1.61 1.43 8.18
CA THR A 216 1.90 2.74 7.57
C THR A 216 1.19 2.98 6.24
N LYS A 217 0.55 1.98 5.64
CA LYS A 217 -0.19 2.13 4.37
C LYS A 217 -1.57 2.75 4.61
N LYS A 218 -2.01 3.61 3.69
CA LYS A 218 -3.40 4.07 3.67
C LYS A 218 -4.34 2.89 3.38
N PRO A 219 -5.57 2.88 3.91
CA PRO A 219 -6.53 1.79 3.65
C PRO A 219 -6.71 1.49 2.16
N SER A 220 -6.77 2.50 1.30
CA SER A 220 -6.87 2.36 -0.17
C SER A 220 -5.63 1.79 -0.86
N GLU A 221 -4.51 1.67 -0.15
CA GLU A 221 -3.25 1.17 -0.70
C GLU A 221 -2.91 -0.23 -0.17
N THR A 222 -3.76 -0.81 0.67
CA THR A 222 -3.53 -2.13 1.24
C THR A 222 -3.86 -3.22 0.21
N MET A 223 -3.11 -4.31 0.23
CA MET A 223 -3.38 -5.47 -0.62
C MET A 223 -4.75 -6.09 -0.34
N ARG A 224 -5.25 -5.98 0.89
CA ARG A 224 -6.58 -6.46 1.29
C ARG A 224 -7.68 -5.71 0.55
N ASN A 225 -7.65 -4.38 0.60
CA ASN A 225 -8.66 -3.52 -0.03
C ASN A 225 -8.60 -3.64 -1.54
N THR A 226 -7.39 -3.55 -2.13
CA THR A 226 -7.20 -3.59 -3.57
C THR A 226 -7.54 -4.96 -4.19
N LEU A 227 -7.39 -6.07 -3.44
CA LEU A 227 -7.90 -7.39 -3.88
C LEU A 227 -9.43 -7.36 -4.06
N PHE A 228 -10.15 -6.87 -3.03
CA PHE A 228 -11.60 -6.83 -3.08
C PHE A 228 -12.11 -5.81 -4.11
N GLU A 229 -11.49 -4.65 -4.23
CA GLU A 229 -11.77 -3.68 -5.30
C GLU A 229 -11.59 -4.31 -6.68
N ASN A 230 -10.49 -5.03 -6.89
CA ASN A 230 -10.24 -5.72 -8.15
C ASN A 230 -11.27 -6.81 -8.46
N ILE A 231 -11.73 -7.55 -7.44
CA ILE A 231 -12.82 -8.52 -7.60
C ILE A 231 -14.11 -7.80 -7.99
N VAL A 232 -14.49 -6.74 -7.29
CA VAL A 232 -15.74 -5.99 -7.55
C VAL A 232 -15.73 -5.30 -8.92
N ASP A 233 -14.60 -4.69 -9.29
CA ASP A 233 -14.49 -3.90 -10.52
C ASP A 233 -14.41 -4.73 -11.79
N ASN A 234 -13.94 -5.96 -11.69
CA ASN A 234 -13.67 -6.82 -12.84
C ASN A 234 -14.56 -8.05 -12.90
N GLN A 235 -15.77 -7.98 -12.35
CA GLN A 235 -16.78 -9.03 -12.50
C GLN A 235 -17.35 -9.03 -13.94
N LYS A 236 -16.98 -10.04 -14.71
CA LYS A 236 -17.49 -10.27 -16.06
C LYS A 236 -17.70 -11.77 -16.23
N GLY A 237 -18.93 -12.18 -16.58
CA GLY A 237 -19.24 -13.55 -16.97
C GLY A 237 -19.13 -14.64 -15.90
N ILE A 238 -18.40 -14.42 -14.81
CA ILE A 238 -18.16 -15.41 -13.76
C ILE A 238 -18.74 -14.92 -12.44
N GLN A 239 -19.50 -15.75 -11.75
CA GLN A 239 -19.94 -15.49 -10.39
C GLN A 239 -18.78 -15.73 -9.41
N THR A 240 -18.35 -14.70 -8.66
CA THR A 240 -17.36 -14.87 -7.60
C THR A 240 -18.03 -14.83 -6.22
N ILE A 241 -17.83 -15.86 -5.43
CA ILE A 241 -18.30 -15.98 -4.05
C ILE A 241 -17.09 -15.89 -3.14
N VAL A 242 -17.06 -14.89 -2.27
CA VAL A 242 -15.97 -14.71 -1.30
C VAL A 242 -16.52 -14.94 0.11
N ILE A 243 -15.89 -15.82 0.86
CA ILE A 243 -16.21 -16.10 2.25
C ILE A 243 -15.08 -15.52 3.09
N GLU A 244 -15.38 -14.61 4.01
CA GLU A 244 -14.36 -13.97 4.84
C GLU A 244 -14.93 -13.62 6.22
N ASN A 245 -14.09 -13.64 7.24
CA ASN A 245 -14.50 -13.28 8.61
C ASN A 245 -14.66 -11.77 8.77
N GLU A 246 -13.79 -11.00 8.12
CA GLU A 246 -13.79 -9.54 8.14
C GLU A 246 -13.53 -9.04 6.73
N ILE A 247 -14.48 -8.31 6.17
CA ILE A 247 -14.34 -7.72 4.84
C ILE A 247 -13.75 -6.31 4.94
N PRO A 248 -12.88 -5.90 3.98
CA PRO A 248 -12.35 -4.55 3.92
C PRO A 248 -13.43 -3.48 3.74
N GLU A 249 -13.17 -2.27 4.24
CA GLU A 249 -14.04 -1.12 4.02
C GLU A 249 -13.79 -0.49 2.63
N ILE A 250 -14.52 -0.96 1.63
CA ILE A 250 -14.49 -0.46 0.26
C ILE A 250 -15.90 -0.22 -0.27
N ASN A 251 -16.01 0.37 -1.46
CA ASN A 251 -17.29 0.46 -2.16
C ASN A 251 -17.60 -0.84 -2.90
N TYR A 252 -18.53 -1.63 -2.38
CA TYR A 252 -18.93 -2.93 -2.96
C TYR A 252 -19.88 -2.81 -4.15
N LYS A 253 -20.29 -1.60 -4.55
CA LYS A 253 -21.21 -1.39 -5.69
C LYS A 253 -22.48 -2.24 -5.58
N ASP A 254 -22.70 -3.11 -6.58
CA ASP A 254 -23.88 -3.99 -6.66
C ASP A 254 -23.61 -5.40 -6.09
N ALA A 255 -22.49 -5.60 -5.38
CA ALA A 255 -22.18 -6.89 -4.78
C ALA A 255 -23.16 -7.23 -3.65
N ASN A 256 -23.66 -8.46 -3.64
CA ASN A 256 -24.53 -8.95 -2.58
C ASN A 256 -23.72 -9.36 -1.35
N ILE A 257 -23.87 -8.66 -0.23
CA ILE A 257 -23.17 -8.93 1.02
C ILE A 257 -24.13 -9.62 1.98
N ILE A 258 -23.76 -10.83 2.43
CA ILE A 258 -24.53 -11.63 3.38
C ILE A 258 -23.74 -11.70 4.68
N HIS A 259 -24.26 -11.09 5.73
CA HIS A 259 -23.70 -11.18 7.09
C HIS A 259 -24.32 -12.32 7.86
N PHE A 260 -23.49 -13.24 8.34
CA PHE A 260 -23.90 -14.28 9.27
C PHE A 260 -23.67 -13.81 10.70
N THR A 261 -24.67 -13.99 11.55
CA THR A 261 -24.60 -13.68 12.98
C THR A 261 -24.46 -14.96 13.80
N LYS A 262 -23.93 -14.84 15.02
CA LYS A 262 -23.93 -15.93 16.00
C LYS A 262 -25.15 -15.86 16.93
N GLU A 263 -26.06 -14.92 16.67
CA GLU A 263 -27.25 -14.67 17.51
C GLU A 263 -28.49 -15.18 16.79
N LYS A 264 -29.16 -16.18 17.36
CA LYS A 264 -30.32 -16.85 16.75
C LYS A 264 -31.47 -15.92 16.35
N ASN A 265 -31.62 -14.77 17.03
CA ASN A 265 -32.73 -13.83 16.83
C ASN A 265 -32.32 -12.53 16.16
N ASN A 266 -31.11 -12.44 15.62
CA ASN A 266 -30.59 -11.21 15.03
C ASN A 266 -29.90 -11.49 13.70
N GLY A 267 -30.49 -11.03 12.59
CA GLY A 267 -29.95 -11.23 11.25
C GLY A 267 -30.00 -12.68 10.78
N ARG A 268 -29.01 -13.08 9.96
CA ARG A 268 -28.92 -14.42 9.40
C ARG A 268 -28.00 -15.30 10.28
N TYR A 269 -28.58 -16.21 11.01
CA TYR A 269 -27.91 -17.10 11.96
C TYR A 269 -27.28 -18.31 11.29
N GLY A 270 -26.85 -18.43 10.27
CA GLY A 270 -26.20 -19.59 9.66
C GLY A 270 -26.39 -19.66 8.17
N PHE A 271 -25.73 -20.61 7.56
CA PHE A 271 -25.77 -20.77 6.11
C PHE A 271 -27.14 -21.25 5.60
N LEU A 272 -27.72 -22.21 6.31
CA LEU A 272 -29.05 -22.74 5.99
C LEU A 272 -30.13 -21.94 6.74
N LEU A 273 -31.20 -21.58 6.01
CA LEU A 273 -32.36 -20.96 6.61
C LEU A 273 -33.19 -22.05 7.30
N ASP A 274 -33.77 -21.69 8.43
CA ASP A 274 -34.74 -22.55 9.18
C ASP A 274 -34.20 -23.88 9.71
N VAL A 275 -32.89 -24.03 9.84
CA VAL A 275 -32.29 -25.16 10.55
C VAL A 275 -32.24 -24.82 12.04
N ALA A 276 -33.14 -25.40 12.81
CA ALA A 276 -33.06 -25.38 14.26
C ALA A 276 -32.11 -26.49 14.73
N ASP A 277 -31.24 -26.18 15.70
CA ASP A 277 -30.46 -27.19 16.43
C ASP A 277 -31.34 -27.97 17.36
#